data_fe9a058a84af415c23f36939409d1878
#
_entry.id   fe9a058a84af415c23f36939409d1878
#
_cell.length_a   1.000
_cell.length_b   1.000
_cell.length_c   1.000
_cell.angle_alpha   90.00
_cell.angle_beta   90.00
_cell.angle_gamma   90.00
#
_symmetry.space_group_name_H-M   'P 1'
#
loop_
_entity.id
_entity.type
_entity.pdbx_description
1 polymer ?
#
loop_
_entity_poly.entity_id
_entity_poly.type
_entity_poly.pdbx_seq_one_letter_code
_entity_poly.pdbx_strand_id
1 'polypeptide(L)'
;MGLYRNSIFQGGWFSFNSTKENWSKISKEMYDYFFGSVMFDEIFGASKTTEELFIKTDQNFDFVKDKSVLVVGGGPSSKNLTSEIIESYDLVFSCNHFFKNELLKKHKVSLALIGDEVDFSDKEFIEYLNEYNTILGFEHSSTRSTINLLSLKENYPLCFIYLSRYFSRLGYTPRVCILAKLFGAKKIDFIGIDGFKDNNSYHYFEKDKDPPFFNDNEKFKEQMRIFCEYMLKDLKIKPENFNDLSSNNLYEGILQDVKSKL
;
A
#
# COMPACT_ATOMS: atom_id res chain seq x y z
N MET A 1 19.73 -5.78 6.93
CA MET A 1 19.08 -4.56 6.40
C MET A 1 19.71 -4.28 5.05
N GLY A 2 18.95 -4.39 3.97
CA GLY A 2 19.50 -4.30 2.62
C GLY A 2 19.99 -2.88 2.28
N LEU A 3 20.96 -2.81 1.42
CA LEU A 3 21.50 -1.61 0.79
C LEU A 3 20.42 -0.59 0.37
N TYR A 4 19.26 -1.06 0.03
CA TYR A 4 18.10 -0.29 -0.37
C TYR A 4 17.61 0.72 0.66
N ARG A 5 17.47 0.31 1.92
CA ARG A 5 16.96 1.19 2.96
C ARG A 5 17.88 2.34 3.27
N ASN A 6 19.19 2.15 3.06
CA ASN A 6 20.18 3.15 3.42
C ASN A 6 20.56 4.08 2.26
N SER A 7 20.52 3.61 1.01
CA SER A 7 21.04 4.40 -0.11
C SER A 7 19.95 5.10 -0.92
N ILE A 8 18.81 4.46 -1.13
CA ILE A 8 17.73 5.02 -1.96
C ILE A 8 16.65 5.66 -1.12
N PHE A 9 16.10 4.89 -0.19
CA PHE A 9 14.95 5.34 0.58
C PHE A 9 15.25 6.39 1.63
N GLN A 10 16.49 6.49 2.07
CA GLN A 10 16.91 7.54 3.01
C GLN A 10 17.52 8.76 2.31
N GLY A 11 18.04 8.59 1.13
CA GLY A 11 18.74 9.67 0.41
C GLY A 11 17.95 10.28 -0.74
N GLY A 12 17.03 9.55 -1.34
CA GLY A 12 16.38 9.98 -2.58
C GLY A 12 14.86 9.84 -2.58
N TRP A 13 14.30 9.15 -1.61
CA TRP A 13 12.90 8.86 -1.52
C TRP A 13 12.32 9.34 -0.22
N PHE A 14 11.00 9.35 -0.17
CA PHE A 14 10.27 9.71 1.00
C PHE A 14 10.61 8.77 2.15
N SER A 15 11.42 9.21 3.12
CA SER A 15 11.76 8.44 4.32
C SER A 15 11.01 8.98 5.54
N PHE A 16 11.09 8.26 6.65
CA PHE A 16 10.49 8.69 7.93
C PHE A 16 10.90 10.10 8.38
N ASN A 17 12.10 10.54 8.02
CA ASN A 17 12.63 11.87 8.35
C ASN A 17 12.57 12.84 7.17
N SER A 18 11.99 12.46 6.03
CA SER A 18 11.92 13.31 4.87
C SER A 18 10.74 14.27 4.96
N THR A 19 10.99 15.49 4.50
CA THR A 19 9.97 16.46 4.16
C THR A 19 9.69 16.43 2.66
N LYS A 20 8.67 17.14 2.21
CA LYS A 20 8.37 17.24 0.78
C LYS A 20 9.53 17.82 -0.03
N GLU A 21 10.28 18.76 0.54
CA GLU A 21 11.45 19.38 -0.11
C GLU A 21 12.58 18.38 -0.34
N ASN A 22 12.70 17.36 0.50
CA ASN A 22 13.69 16.31 0.38
C ASN A 22 13.29 15.19 -0.58
N TRP A 23 12.13 15.31 -1.21
CA TRP A 23 11.67 14.34 -2.17
C TRP A 23 12.44 14.45 -3.48
N SER A 24 13.22 13.44 -3.79
CA SER A 24 13.93 13.33 -5.07
C SER A 24 13.35 12.22 -5.94
N LYS A 25 13.45 12.41 -7.26
CA LYS A 25 13.10 11.37 -8.23
C LYS A 25 14.18 10.31 -8.27
N ILE A 26 13.80 9.07 -8.48
CA ILE A 26 14.75 8.03 -8.85
C ILE A 26 15.26 8.34 -10.25
N SER A 27 16.58 8.33 -10.41
CA SER A 27 17.18 8.45 -11.72
C SER A 27 16.97 7.18 -12.57
N LYS A 28 17.06 7.33 -13.89
CA LYS A 28 16.97 6.18 -14.80
C LYS A 28 18.06 5.14 -14.49
N GLU A 29 19.28 5.59 -14.17
CA GLU A 29 20.39 4.70 -13.81
C GLU A 29 20.09 3.89 -12.55
N MET A 30 19.38 4.48 -11.58
CA MET A 30 18.95 3.75 -10.40
C MET A 30 17.87 2.73 -10.74
N TYR A 31 16.92 3.05 -11.63
CA TYR A 31 15.99 2.06 -12.15
C TYR A 31 16.73 0.92 -12.82
N ASP A 32 17.63 1.23 -13.74
CA ASP A 32 18.39 0.22 -14.48
C ASP A 32 19.22 -0.66 -13.54
N TYR A 33 19.81 -0.09 -12.50
CA TYR A 33 20.57 -0.84 -11.49
C TYR A 33 19.70 -1.81 -10.69
N PHE A 34 18.52 -1.38 -10.25
CA PHE A 34 17.66 -2.19 -9.38
C PHE A 34 16.76 -3.15 -10.13
N PHE A 35 16.35 -2.80 -11.31
CA PHE A 35 15.39 -3.55 -12.10
C PHE A 35 15.95 -4.09 -13.41
N GLY A 36 17.18 -3.77 -13.74
CA GLY A 36 17.85 -4.16 -14.97
C GLY A 36 18.26 -5.61 -15.07
N SER A 37 17.80 -6.49 -14.17
CA SER A 37 18.00 -7.91 -14.37
C SER A 37 16.97 -8.46 -15.35
N VAL A 38 17.43 -9.10 -16.39
CA VAL A 38 16.62 -9.86 -17.37
C VAL A 38 15.63 -10.78 -16.66
N MET A 39 16.03 -11.34 -15.52
CA MET A 39 15.22 -12.24 -14.71
C MET A 39 13.89 -11.59 -14.27
N PHE A 40 13.86 -10.29 -13.93
CA PHE A 40 12.61 -9.64 -13.55
C PHE A 40 11.69 -9.39 -14.74
N ASP A 41 12.25 -9.15 -15.94
CA ASP A 41 11.44 -8.98 -17.15
C ASP A 41 10.80 -10.31 -17.55
N GLU A 42 11.52 -11.43 -17.43
CA GLU A 42 10.98 -12.75 -17.73
C GLU A 42 9.87 -13.18 -16.75
N ILE A 43 9.95 -12.76 -15.49
CA ILE A 43 9.03 -13.22 -14.45
C ILE A 43 7.82 -12.29 -14.31
N PHE A 44 8.02 -10.98 -14.38
CA PHE A 44 6.99 -9.99 -14.06
C PHE A 44 6.51 -9.18 -15.26
N GLY A 45 7.04 -9.44 -16.45
CA GLY A 45 6.63 -8.77 -17.67
C GLY A 45 7.31 -7.42 -17.92
N ALA A 46 6.73 -6.64 -18.81
CA ALA A 46 7.35 -5.43 -19.30
C ALA A 46 7.46 -4.33 -18.25
N SER A 47 8.58 -3.61 -18.27
CA SER A 47 8.80 -2.44 -17.44
C SER A 47 7.98 -1.25 -17.94
N LYS A 48 7.25 -0.62 -17.04
CA LYS A 48 6.56 0.66 -17.27
C LYS A 48 7.04 1.65 -16.22
N THR A 49 7.52 2.80 -16.66
CA THR A 49 8.06 3.83 -15.77
C THR A 49 7.35 5.15 -16.01
N THR A 50 6.83 5.73 -14.95
CA THR A 50 6.33 7.10 -14.91
C THR A 50 7.16 7.93 -13.92
N GLU A 51 6.84 9.21 -13.80
CA GLU A 51 7.47 10.06 -12.79
C GLU A 51 7.21 9.56 -11.36
N GLU A 52 6.07 8.90 -11.14
CA GLU A 52 5.59 8.53 -9.81
C GLU A 52 5.71 7.03 -9.51
N LEU A 53 5.81 6.19 -10.55
CA LEU A 53 5.75 4.75 -10.41
C LEU A 53 6.69 4.06 -11.39
N PHE A 54 7.47 3.13 -10.86
CA PHE A 54 8.06 2.06 -11.64
C PHE A 54 7.24 0.78 -11.39
N ILE A 55 6.87 0.06 -12.45
CA ILE A 55 6.13 -1.19 -12.36
C ILE A 55 6.61 -2.17 -13.43
N LYS A 56 6.75 -3.45 -13.04
CA LYS A 56 6.91 -4.58 -13.94
C LYS A 56 5.69 -5.47 -13.82
N THR A 57 5.00 -5.67 -14.93
CA THR A 57 3.72 -6.37 -14.92
C THR A 57 3.27 -6.78 -16.31
N ASP A 58 2.66 -7.95 -16.41
CA ASP A 58 1.81 -8.37 -17.52
C ASP A 58 0.33 -8.04 -17.25
N GLN A 59 0.02 -7.57 -16.02
CA GLN A 59 -1.36 -7.27 -15.64
C GLN A 59 -1.83 -5.97 -16.30
N ASN A 60 -3.11 -5.96 -16.71
CA ASN A 60 -3.81 -4.75 -17.09
C ASN A 60 -4.63 -4.24 -15.89
N PHE A 61 -4.47 -2.95 -15.59
CA PHE A 61 -5.17 -2.28 -14.49
C PHE A 61 -6.34 -1.39 -14.97
N ASP A 62 -6.76 -1.50 -16.23
CA ASP A 62 -7.87 -0.70 -16.78
C ASP A 62 -9.19 -0.91 -16.02
N PHE A 63 -9.34 -2.05 -15.33
CA PHE A 63 -10.49 -2.33 -14.48
C PHE A 63 -10.62 -1.37 -13.28
N VAL A 64 -9.55 -0.65 -12.93
CA VAL A 64 -9.53 0.34 -11.83
C VAL A 64 -9.98 1.73 -12.29
N LYS A 65 -9.88 1.98 -13.59
CA LYS A 65 -10.15 3.30 -14.17
C LYS A 65 -11.60 3.74 -13.90
N ASP A 66 -11.73 4.95 -13.40
CA ASP A 66 -13.01 5.60 -13.05
C ASP A 66 -13.83 4.90 -11.96
N LYS A 67 -13.24 3.95 -11.24
CA LYS A 67 -13.88 3.19 -10.15
C LYS A 67 -13.75 3.88 -8.80
N SER A 68 -14.69 3.53 -7.91
CA SER A 68 -14.58 3.77 -6.48
C SER A 68 -13.82 2.62 -5.83
N VAL A 69 -12.80 2.94 -5.04
CA VAL A 69 -11.94 1.97 -4.36
C VAL A 69 -11.99 2.19 -2.85
N LEU A 70 -12.32 1.15 -2.11
CA LEU A 70 -12.13 1.09 -0.67
C LEU A 70 -10.78 0.48 -0.36
N VAL A 71 -9.93 1.19 0.35
CA VAL A 71 -8.63 0.68 0.81
C VAL A 71 -8.73 0.31 2.29
N VAL A 72 -8.49 -0.97 2.59
CA VAL A 72 -8.60 -1.51 3.95
C VAL A 72 -7.23 -1.84 4.49
N GLY A 73 -6.79 -1.10 5.50
CA GLY A 73 -5.58 -1.37 6.27
C GLY A 73 -5.85 -2.26 7.49
N GLY A 74 -4.77 -2.64 8.17
CA GLY A 74 -4.83 -3.53 9.33
C GLY A 74 -5.09 -2.83 10.68
N GLY A 75 -5.23 -1.52 10.71
CA GLY A 75 -5.41 -0.79 11.95
C GLY A 75 -6.76 -1.03 12.65
N PRO A 76 -6.87 -0.68 13.95
CA PRO A 76 -8.04 -0.99 14.77
C PRO A 76 -9.38 -0.46 14.24
N SER A 77 -9.40 0.65 13.51
CA SER A 77 -10.65 1.20 12.95
C SER A 77 -11.29 0.29 11.91
N SER A 78 -10.52 -0.62 11.29
CA SER A 78 -11.07 -1.57 10.32
C SER A 78 -12.09 -2.54 10.92
N LYS A 79 -12.17 -2.65 12.26
CA LYS A 79 -13.26 -3.36 12.96
C LYS A 79 -14.66 -2.76 12.69
N ASN A 80 -14.71 -1.49 12.29
CA ASN A 80 -15.96 -0.77 12.03
C ASN A 80 -16.49 -0.98 10.59
N LEU A 81 -15.77 -1.74 9.77
CA LEU A 81 -16.27 -2.14 8.46
C LEU A 81 -17.51 -3.01 8.59
N THR A 82 -18.42 -2.83 7.64
CA THR A 82 -19.60 -3.69 7.45
C THR A 82 -19.66 -4.14 5.99
N SER A 83 -20.44 -5.19 5.71
CA SER A 83 -20.66 -5.64 4.34
C SER A 83 -21.26 -4.52 3.48
N GLU A 84 -22.19 -3.74 4.01
CA GLU A 84 -22.83 -2.64 3.32
C GLU A 84 -21.82 -1.56 2.90
N ILE A 85 -20.83 -1.27 3.75
CA ILE A 85 -19.75 -0.34 3.40
C ILE A 85 -18.93 -0.93 2.25
N ILE A 86 -18.50 -2.18 2.36
CA ILE A 86 -17.69 -2.85 1.32
C ILE A 86 -18.45 -2.87 -0.02
N GLU A 87 -19.71 -3.26 -0.01
CA GLU A 87 -20.55 -3.40 -1.21
C GLU A 87 -20.91 -2.05 -1.86
N SER A 88 -20.71 -0.94 -1.15
CA SER A 88 -20.88 0.41 -1.70
C SER A 88 -19.73 0.87 -2.62
N TYR A 89 -18.65 0.10 -2.73
CA TYR A 89 -17.51 0.37 -3.60
C TYR A 89 -17.44 -0.61 -4.75
N ASP A 90 -16.94 -0.14 -5.89
CA ASP A 90 -16.67 -1.01 -7.05
C ASP A 90 -15.55 -2.02 -6.78
N LEU A 91 -14.53 -1.62 -6.01
CA LEU A 91 -13.34 -2.43 -5.74
C LEU A 91 -12.88 -2.28 -4.28
N VAL A 92 -12.33 -3.36 -3.76
CA VAL A 92 -11.63 -3.37 -2.46
C VAL A 92 -10.17 -3.67 -2.69
N PHE A 93 -9.30 -2.83 -2.13
CA PHE A 93 -7.85 -3.02 -2.09
C PHE A 93 -7.38 -3.16 -0.65
N SER A 94 -6.31 -3.93 -0.40
CA SER A 94 -5.82 -4.14 0.95
C SER A 94 -4.31 -4.42 0.98
N CYS A 95 -3.79 -4.92 2.10
CA CYS A 95 -2.38 -5.26 2.24
C CYS A 95 -2.15 -6.38 3.25
N ASN A 96 -1.02 -7.06 3.12
CA ASN A 96 -0.48 -8.07 4.03
C ASN A 96 -1.51 -9.15 4.42
N HIS A 97 -1.85 -9.25 5.69
CA HIS A 97 -2.70 -10.31 6.23
C HIS A 97 -4.22 -10.06 6.08
N PHE A 98 -4.63 -9.37 5.03
CA PHE A 98 -6.04 -9.05 4.75
C PHE A 98 -6.97 -10.28 4.78
N PHE A 99 -6.47 -11.43 4.37
CA PHE A 99 -7.15 -12.72 4.36
C PHE A 99 -7.48 -13.26 5.77
N LYS A 100 -6.90 -12.67 6.83
CA LYS A 100 -7.24 -12.97 8.24
C LYS A 100 -8.37 -12.09 8.79
N ASN A 101 -8.82 -11.09 8.06
CA ASN A 101 -9.93 -10.26 8.44
C ASN A 101 -11.25 -10.99 8.14
N GLU A 102 -12.04 -11.32 9.18
CA GLU A 102 -13.25 -12.13 9.08
C GLU A 102 -14.31 -11.57 8.12
N LEU A 103 -14.30 -10.25 7.90
CA LEU A 103 -15.21 -9.64 6.93
C LEU A 103 -14.61 -9.75 5.51
N LEU A 104 -13.34 -9.43 5.33
CA LEU A 104 -12.69 -9.52 4.01
C LEU A 104 -12.58 -10.96 3.49
N LYS A 105 -12.58 -11.97 4.37
CA LYS A 105 -12.69 -13.38 3.95
C LYS A 105 -13.94 -13.67 3.11
N LYS A 106 -14.99 -12.87 3.26
CA LYS A 106 -16.28 -13.05 2.57
C LYS A 106 -16.46 -12.13 1.36
N HIS A 107 -15.47 -11.29 1.08
CA HIS A 107 -15.52 -10.30 0.02
C HIS A 107 -14.25 -10.34 -0.81
N LYS A 108 -14.38 -10.10 -2.12
CA LYS A 108 -13.23 -10.05 -3.02
C LYS A 108 -12.36 -8.82 -2.73
N VAL A 109 -11.13 -9.03 -2.33
CA VAL A 109 -10.06 -8.02 -2.44
C VAL A 109 -9.47 -8.12 -3.84
N SER A 110 -9.64 -7.09 -4.65
CA SER A 110 -9.23 -7.11 -6.05
C SER A 110 -7.72 -6.98 -6.23
N LEU A 111 -7.07 -6.24 -5.32
CA LEU A 111 -5.62 -6.04 -5.29
C LEU A 111 -5.13 -5.94 -3.85
N ALA A 112 -4.02 -6.59 -3.54
CA ALA A 112 -3.35 -6.46 -2.25
C ALA A 112 -1.84 -6.24 -2.41
N LEU A 113 -1.28 -5.33 -1.60
CA LEU A 113 0.17 -5.18 -1.48
C LEU A 113 0.70 -6.07 -0.38
N ILE A 114 1.69 -6.88 -0.71
CA ILE A 114 2.24 -7.91 0.17
C ILE A 114 3.68 -7.58 0.54
N GLY A 115 3.97 -7.63 1.83
CA GLY A 115 5.32 -7.47 2.40
C GLY A 115 5.92 -8.80 2.88
N ASP A 116 7.13 -8.70 3.43
CA ASP A 116 7.93 -9.84 3.90
C ASP A 116 7.32 -10.63 5.07
N GLU A 117 6.28 -10.11 5.68
CA GLU A 117 5.65 -10.69 6.86
C GLU A 117 4.57 -11.73 6.53
N VAL A 118 4.18 -11.85 5.26
CA VAL A 118 3.17 -12.83 4.83
C VAL A 118 3.85 -14.16 4.50
N ASP A 119 3.37 -15.23 5.13
CA ASP A 119 3.76 -16.59 4.79
C ASP A 119 2.98 -17.08 3.57
N PHE A 120 3.67 -17.26 2.44
CA PHE A 120 3.08 -17.74 1.19
C PHE A 120 2.67 -19.21 1.21
N SER A 121 3.05 -19.96 2.26
CA SER A 121 2.58 -21.33 2.51
C SER A 121 1.34 -21.40 3.40
N ASP A 122 0.85 -20.27 3.91
CA ASP A 122 -0.36 -20.21 4.73
C ASP A 122 -1.56 -20.68 3.91
N LYS A 123 -2.23 -21.71 4.41
CA LYS A 123 -3.37 -22.35 3.70
C LYS A 123 -4.53 -21.38 3.50
N GLU A 124 -4.85 -20.54 4.51
CA GLU A 124 -5.94 -19.56 4.38
C GLU A 124 -5.62 -18.55 3.30
N PHE A 125 -4.34 -18.16 3.16
CA PHE A 125 -3.90 -17.26 2.10
C PHE A 125 -4.08 -17.89 0.71
N ILE A 126 -3.61 -19.13 0.56
CA ILE A 126 -3.72 -19.86 -0.72
C ILE A 126 -5.20 -20.10 -1.10
N GLU A 127 -6.02 -20.53 -0.15
CA GLU A 127 -7.46 -20.74 -0.36
C GLU A 127 -8.15 -19.44 -0.79
N TYR A 128 -7.84 -18.33 -0.12
CA TYR A 128 -8.36 -17.02 -0.47
C TYR A 128 -7.97 -16.61 -1.90
N LEU A 129 -6.70 -16.76 -2.27
CA LEU A 129 -6.23 -16.42 -3.61
C LEU A 129 -6.91 -17.24 -4.71
N ASN A 130 -7.12 -18.52 -4.45
CA ASN A 130 -7.80 -19.43 -5.39
C ASN A 130 -9.29 -19.08 -5.56
N GLU A 131 -9.93 -18.59 -4.50
CA GLU A 131 -11.34 -18.20 -4.55
C GLU A 131 -11.55 -16.88 -5.27
N TYR A 132 -10.73 -15.85 -4.95
CA TYR A 132 -11.01 -14.48 -5.37
C TYR A 132 -10.14 -13.97 -6.52
N ASN A 133 -9.06 -14.65 -6.87
CA ASN A 133 -8.10 -14.21 -7.90
C ASN A 133 -7.59 -12.79 -7.61
N THR A 134 -7.12 -12.55 -6.38
CA THR A 134 -6.56 -11.26 -5.95
C THR A 134 -5.25 -10.95 -6.65
N ILE A 135 -5.11 -9.77 -7.24
CA ILE A 135 -3.82 -9.33 -7.80
C ILE A 135 -2.87 -8.93 -6.67
N LEU A 136 -1.66 -9.49 -6.66
CA LEU A 136 -0.66 -9.25 -5.63
C LEU A 136 0.43 -8.31 -6.12
N GLY A 137 0.64 -7.21 -5.41
CA GLY A 137 1.72 -6.27 -5.65
C GLY A 137 2.82 -6.41 -4.61
N PHE A 138 4.07 -6.43 -5.07
CA PHE A 138 5.25 -6.54 -4.23
C PHE A 138 6.16 -5.34 -4.42
N GLU A 139 6.54 -4.69 -3.32
CA GLU A 139 7.48 -3.59 -3.38
C GLU A 139 8.92 -4.14 -3.51
N HIS A 140 9.63 -3.64 -4.49
CA HIS A 140 11.00 -4.13 -4.76
C HIS A 140 12.00 -3.86 -3.61
N SER A 141 11.64 -3.08 -2.62
CA SER A 141 12.49 -2.82 -1.45
C SER A 141 12.70 -4.00 -0.50
N SER A 142 11.97 -5.08 -0.70
CA SER A 142 11.93 -6.24 0.17
C SER A 142 12.80 -7.36 -0.38
N THR A 143 14.01 -7.53 0.16
CA THR A 143 14.98 -8.50 -0.32
C THR A 143 14.71 -9.94 0.12
N ARG A 144 13.96 -10.15 1.21
CA ARG A 144 13.59 -11.51 1.67
C ARG A 144 12.58 -12.17 0.75
N SER A 145 11.72 -11.39 0.15
CA SER A 145 10.62 -11.89 -0.67
C SER A 145 11.04 -12.32 -2.08
N THR A 146 12.23 -11.95 -2.56
CA THR A 146 12.55 -12.22 -3.97
C THR A 146 12.54 -13.71 -4.29
N ILE A 147 13.13 -14.56 -3.45
CA ILE A 147 13.16 -16.02 -3.68
C ILE A 147 11.76 -16.62 -3.51
N ASN A 148 11.05 -16.22 -2.45
CA ASN A 148 9.69 -16.68 -2.20
C ASN A 148 8.72 -16.16 -3.27
N LEU A 149 8.98 -14.99 -3.80
CA LEU A 149 8.21 -14.36 -4.86
C LEU A 149 8.31 -15.12 -6.19
N LEU A 150 9.50 -15.63 -6.53
CA LEU A 150 9.69 -16.46 -7.73
C LEU A 150 8.85 -17.73 -7.64
N SER A 151 8.95 -18.42 -6.51
CA SER A 151 8.16 -19.63 -6.25
C SER A 151 6.65 -19.37 -6.24
N LEU A 152 6.23 -18.22 -5.69
CA LEU A 152 4.82 -17.84 -5.73
C LEU A 152 4.36 -17.56 -7.16
N LYS A 153 5.12 -16.82 -7.96
CA LYS A 153 4.74 -16.46 -9.34
C LYS A 153 4.55 -17.68 -10.23
N GLU A 154 5.34 -18.73 -10.04
CA GLU A 154 5.15 -20.00 -10.77
C GLU A 154 3.79 -20.63 -10.52
N ASN A 155 3.27 -20.51 -9.31
CA ASN A 155 1.99 -21.09 -8.90
C ASN A 155 0.83 -20.10 -8.94
N TYR A 156 1.12 -18.79 -8.89
CA TYR A 156 0.12 -17.72 -8.87
C TYR A 156 0.53 -16.57 -9.79
N PRO A 157 0.06 -16.56 -11.05
CA PRO A 157 0.52 -15.60 -12.06
C PRO A 157 0.03 -14.16 -11.86
N LEU A 158 -0.99 -13.93 -11.01
CA LEU A 158 -1.56 -12.60 -10.78
C LEU A 158 -0.69 -11.75 -9.85
N CYS A 159 0.57 -11.57 -10.21
CA CYS A 159 1.55 -10.82 -9.45
C CYS A 159 2.20 -9.72 -10.27
N PHE A 160 2.64 -8.66 -9.60
CA PHE A 160 3.48 -7.61 -10.18
C PHE A 160 4.50 -7.09 -9.17
N ILE A 161 5.59 -6.52 -9.67
CA ILE A 161 6.56 -5.78 -8.85
C ILE A 161 6.38 -4.28 -9.10
N TYR A 162 6.47 -3.50 -8.05
CA TYR A 162 6.41 -2.05 -8.14
C TYR A 162 7.44 -1.37 -7.23
N LEU A 163 7.71 -0.13 -7.55
CA LEU A 163 8.41 0.82 -6.71
C LEU A 163 7.73 2.17 -6.88
N SER A 164 7.05 2.63 -5.83
CA SER A 164 6.45 3.95 -5.84
C SER A 164 7.46 5.00 -5.38
N ARG A 165 7.26 6.23 -5.79
CA ARG A 165 8.04 7.36 -5.30
C ARG A 165 7.80 7.63 -3.81
N TYR A 166 6.66 7.19 -3.30
CA TYR A 166 6.28 7.39 -1.92
C TYR A 166 6.78 6.25 -1.03
N PHE A 167 7.50 6.61 0.02
CA PHE A 167 7.89 5.70 1.09
C PHE A 167 7.65 6.35 2.45
N SER A 168 6.87 5.69 3.30
CA SER A 168 6.64 6.14 4.67
C SER A 168 6.57 4.96 5.64
N ARG A 169 6.62 5.27 6.92
CA ARG A 169 6.47 4.28 8.00
C ARG A 169 5.02 4.06 8.43
N LEU A 170 4.07 4.68 7.76
CA LEU A 170 2.64 4.41 7.95
C LEU A 170 2.22 3.03 7.43
N GLY A 171 3.15 2.25 6.91
CA GLY A 171 2.89 0.92 6.37
C GLY A 171 2.45 0.93 4.90
N TYR A 172 1.80 -0.16 4.48
CA TYR A 172 1.42 -0.37 3.08
C TYR A 172 0.15 0.38 2.66
N THR A 173 -0.76 0.67 3.57
CA THR A 173 -2.07 1.24 3.23
C THR A 173 -2.00 2.56 2.45
N PRO A 174 -1.14 3.54 2.80
CA PRO A 174 -0.94 4.73 1.97
C PRO A 174 -0.47 4.41 0.54
N ARG A 175 0.42 3.43 0.38
CA ARG A 175 0.89 3.01 -0.96
C ARG A 175 -0.21 2.35 -1.78
N VAL A 176 -1.10 1.59 -1.14
CA VAL A 176 -2.30 1.05 -1.79
C VAL A 176 -3.18 2.17 -2.32
N CYS A 177 -3.42 3.24 -1.54
CA CYS A 177 -4.16 4.42 -1.99
C CYS A 177 -3.48 5.10 -3.19
N ILE A 178 -2.16 5.25 -3.14
CA ILE A 178 -1.38 5.86 -4.21
C ILE A 178 -1.49 5.02 -5.50
N LEU A 179 -1.30 3.70 -5.40
CA LEU A 179 -1.44 2.83 -6.57
C LEU A 179 -2.85 2.83 -7.13
N ALA A 180 -3.88 2.83 -6.29
CA ALA A 180 -5.27 2.97 -6.74
C ALA A 180 -5.44 4.24 -7.58
N LYS A 181 -4.89 5.37 -7.14
CA LYS A 181 -4.91 6.63 -7.88
C LYS A 181 -4.14 6.56 -9.19
N LEU A 182 -2.93 6.00 -9.18
CA LEU A 182 -2.08 5.87 -10.37
C LEU A 182 -2.68 4.90 -11.40
N PHE A 183 -3.47 3.92 -10.99
CA PHE A 183 -4.23 3.04 -11.87
C PHE A 183 -5.55 3.65 -12.36
N GLY A 184 -5.87 4.89 -11.94
CA GLY A 184 -6.99 5.65 -12.49
C GLY A 184 -8.28 5.61 -11.66
N ALA A 185 -8.25 5.18 -10.40
CA ALA A 185 -9.41 5.27 -9.52
C ALA A 185 -9.94 6.72 -9.42
N LYS A 186 -11.25 6.86 -9.54
CA LYS A 186 -11.94 8.15 -9.44
C LYS A 186 -12.14 8.57 -7.99
N LYS A 187 -12.51 7.63 -7.13
CA LYS A 187 -12.76 7.81 -5.71
C LYS A 187 -11.95 6.81 -4.91
N ILE A 188 -11.33 7.25 -3.83
CA ILE A 188 -10.55 6.40 -2.92
C ILE A 188 -10.92 6.79 -1.50
N ASP A 189 -11.53 5.88 -0.79
CA ASP A 189 -11.74 6.01 0.64
C ASP A 189 -10.88 4.94 1.34
N PHE A 190 -10.38 5.24 2.53
CA PHE A 190 -9.53 4.31 3.27
C PHE A 190 -9.96 4.19 4.73
N ILE A 191 -9.62 3.05 5.33
CA ILE A 191 -9.83 2.75 6.74
C ILE A 191 -8.66 1.88 7.24
N GLY A 192 -8.34 1.96 8.53
CA GLY A 192 -7.28 1.15 9.12
C GLY A 192 -5.88 1.76 9.02
N ILE A 193 -5.78 3.09 8.88
CA ILE A 193 -4.55 3.85 9.11
C ILE A 193 -4.75 4.62 10.42
N ASP A 194 -4.45 4.00 11.56
CA ASP A 194 -4.87 4.51 12.88
C ASP A 194 -3.75 5.10 13.71
N GLY A 195 -2.51 4.70 13.45
CA GLY A 195 -1.40 5.04 14.33
C GLY A 195 -1.49 4.40 15.73
N PHE A 196 -0.67 4.89 16.65
CA PHE A 196 -0.56 4.36 18.01
C PHE A 196 -1.21 5.31 18.98
N LYS A 197 -2.51 5.19 19.19
CA LYS A 197 -3.21 6.01 20.19
C LYS A 197 -3.04 5.45 21.60
N ASP A 198 -3.09 4.14 21.74
CA ASP A 198 -2.95 3.40 22.99
C ASP A 198 -2.03 2.18 22.81
N ASN A 199 -1.26 1.83 23.84
CA ASN A 199 -0.28 0.73 23.79
C ASN A 199 -0.88 -0.68 23.59
N ASN A 200 -2.20 -0.83 23.45
CA ASN A 200 -2.85 -2.13 23.62
C ASN A 200 -3.44 -2.75 22.35
N SER A 201 -3.46 -2.06 21.21
CA SER A 201 -3.97 -2.68 19.98
C SER A 201 -3.49 -1.91 18.75
N TYR A 202 -2.43 -2.42 18.19
CA TYR A 202 -1.83 -1.88 16.97
C TYR A 202 -2.50 -2.41 15.71
N HIS A 203 -3.02 -3.64 15.79
CA HIS A 203 -3.55 -4.34 14.63
C HIS A 203 -4.88 -5.03 14.99
N TYR A 204 -5.88 -4.91 14.12
CA TYR A 204 -7.22 -5.41 14.41
C TYR A 204 -7.29 -6.95 14.43
N PHE A 205 -6.69 -7.61 13.45
CA PHE A 205 -6.76 -9.07 13.29
C PHE A 205 -5.44 -9.80 13.65
N GLU A 206 -4.40 -9.10 13.98
CA GLU A 206 -3.14 -9.65 14.51
C GLU A 206 -2.90 -9.10 15.92
N LYS A 207 -3.59 -9.68 16.89
CA LYS A 207 -3.62 -9.17 18.28
C LYS A 207 -2.26 -9.21 18.98
N ASP A 208 -1.40 -10.13 18.59
CA ASP A 208 -0.08 -10.34 19.18
C ASP A 208 1.04 -9.62 18.39
N LYS A 209 0.67 -8.79 17.43
CA LYS A 209 1.64 -8.05 16.64
C LYS A 209 2.23 -6.92 17.46
N ASP A 210 3.53 -6.99 17.68
CA ASP A 210 4.29 -5.92 18.33
C ASP A 210 4.15 -4.60 17.56
N PRO A 211 4.02 -3.47 18.28
CA PRO A 211 4.05 -2.17 17.65
C PRO A 211 5.40 -1.97 16.95
N PRO A 212 5.44 -1.21 15.84
CA PRO A 212 6.69 -0.92 15.18
C PRO A 212 7.67 -0.26 16.15
N PHE A 213 8.93 -0.57 15.99
CA PHE A 213 10.05 -0.13 16.82
C PHE A 213 10.13 1.40 17.06
N PHE A 214 9.38 2.19 16.27
CA PHE A 214 9.32 3.63 16.39
C PHE A 214 7.89 4.07 16.70
N ASN A 215 7.68 4.67 17.86
CA ASN A 215 6.40 5.21 18.32
C ASN A 215 6.41 6.74 18.46
N ASP A 216 7.13 7.43 17.59
CA ASP A 216 7.14 8.90 17.54
C ASP A 216 5.84 9.39 16.86
N ASN A 217 4.83 9.63 17.67
CA ASN A 217 3.49 10.01 17.20
C ASN A 217 3.49 11.33 16.39
N GLU A 218 4.34 12.29 16.73
CA GLU A 218 4.38 13.55 15.99
C GLU A 218 4.95 13.35 14.58
N LYS A 219 5.98 12.51 14.45
CA LYS A 219 6.50 12.13 13.13
C LYS A 219 5.49 11.32 12.32
N PHE A 220 4.72 10.46 12.96
CA PHE A 220 3.64 9.73 12.27
C PHE A 220 2.53 10.65 11.80
N LYS A 221 2.12 11.64 12.61
CA LYS A 221 1.16 12.67 12.19
C LYS A 221 1.67 13.47 11.00
N GLU A 222 2.94 13.85 11.03
CA GLU A 222 3.57 14.54 9.90
C GLU A 222 3.58 13.67 8.63
N GLN A 223 3.94 12.40 8.74
CA GLN A 223 3.87 11.46 7.63
C GLN A 223 2.44 11.33 7.06
N MET A 224 1.43 11.29 7.92
CA MET A 224 0.03 11.28 7.49
C MET A 224 -0.37 12.57 6.77
N ARG A 225 0.08 13.73 7.26
CA ARG A 225 -0.15 15.02 6.58
C ARG A 225 0.46 15.03 5.20
N ILE A 226 1.72 14.61 5.08
CA ILE A 226 2.45 14.53 3.82
C ILE A 226 1.74 13.56 2.84
N PHE A 227 1.27 12.42 3.31
CA PHE A 227 0.49 11.50 2.50
C PHE A 227 -0.79 12.15 1.95
N CYS A 228 -1.55 12.83 2.80
CA CYS A 228 -2.76 13.53 2.38
C CYS A 228 -2.46 14.64 1.38
N GLU A 229 -1.40 15.42 1.61
CA GLU A 229 -0.97 16.47 0.67
C GLU A 229 -0.56 15.88 -0.68
N TYR A 230 0.20 14.79 -0.69
CA TYR A 230 0.62 14.12 -1.91
C TYR A 230 -0.57 13.64 -2.73
N MET A 231 -1.54 12.99 -2.10
CA MET A 231 -2.76 12.56 -2.79
C MET A 231 -3.53 13.73 -3.41
N LEU A 232 -3.67 14.82 -2.67
CA LEU A 232 -4.52 15.95 -3.08
C LEU A 232 -3.79 16.92 -4.03
N LYS A 233 -2.54 17.28 -3.75
CA LYS A 233 -1.79 18.31 -4.48
C LYS A 233 -0.98 17.75 -5.65
N ASP A 234 -0.30 16.64 -5.44
CA ASP A 234 0.60 16.05 -6.45
C ASP A 234 -0.16 15.09 -7.37
N LEU A 235 -0.89 14.13 -6.81
CA LEU A 235 -1.70 13.19 -7.57
C LEU A 235 -3.07 13.74 -7.98
N LYS A 236 -3.42 14.93 -7.49
CA LYS A 236 -4.62 15.68 -7.90
C LYS A 236 -5.92 14.87 -7.80
N ILE A 237 -6.06 14.08 -6.75
CA ILE A 237 -7.38 13.52 -6.44
C ILE A 237 -8.27 14.64 -5.91
N LYS A 238 -9.52 14.68 -6.36
CA LYS A 238 -10.46 15.71 -5.88
C LYS A 238 -10.74 15.51 -4.40
N PRO A 239 -10.79 16.59 -3.58
CA PRO A 239 -11.00 16.47 -2.13
C PRO A 239 -12.22 15.66 -1.72
N GLU A 240 -13.34 15.80 -2.45
CA GLU A 240 -14.58 15.05 -2.21
C GLU A 240 -14.46 13.55 -2.51
N ASN A 241 -13.46 13.15 -3.27
CA ASN A 241 -13.21 11.78 -3.71
C ASN A 241 -12.10 11.07 -2.91
N PHE A 242 -11.64 11.67 -1.80
CA PHE A 242 -10.62 11.08 -0.95
C PHE A 242 -11.00 11.24 0.52
N ASN A 243 -11.39 10.16 1.20
CA ASN A 243 -11.89 10.21 2.56
C ASN A 243 -11.23 9.18 3.46
N ASP A 244 -11.04 9.58 4.72
CA ASP A 244 -10.68 8.70 5.82
C ASP A 244 -11.96 8.27 6.54
N LEU A 245 -12.23 6.98 6.53
CA LEU A 245 -13.36 6.36 7.23
C LEU A 245 -12.98 5.92 8.65
N SER A 246 -11.72 6.07 9.02
CA SER A 246 -11.24 5.76 10.36
C SER A 246 -11.77 6.78 11.35
N SER A 247 -12.02 6.33 12.57
CA SER A 247 -12.49 7.18 13.65
C SER A 247 -11.74 6.87 14.94
N ASN A 248 -11.65 7.87 15.81
CA ASN A 248 -11.04 7.71 17.13
C ASN A 248 -9.58 7.20 17.08
N ASN A 249 -8.78 7.75 16.18
CA ASN A 249 -7.39 7.37 15.97
C ASN A 249 -6.41 8.55 16.14
N LEU A 250 -5.12 8.28 16.00
CA LEU A 250 -4.06 9.30 16.12
C LEU A 250 -4.15 10.39 15.04
N TYR A 251 -4.68 10.05 13.86
CA TYR A 251 -4.68 10.90 12.66
C TYR A 251 -6.01 11.59 12.40
N GLU A 252 -6.97 11.44 13.33
CA GLU A 252 -8.29 12.05 13.19
C GLU A 252 -8.18 13.55 12.93
N GLY A 253 -8.92 14.02 11.92
CA GLY A 253 -8.93 15.43 11.50
C GLY A 253 -7.79 15.87 10.58
N ILE A 254 -6.69 15.12 10.43
CA ILE A 254 -5.55 15.53 9.61
C ILE A 254 -5.93 15.72 8.14
N LEU A 255 -6.68 14.78 7.56
CA LEU A 255 -7.14 14.91 6.17
C LEU A 255 -8.05 16.14 5.98
N GLN A 256 -8.93 16.42 6.93
CA GLN A 256 -9.82 17.59 6.86
C GLN A 256 -9.04 18.90 6.99
N ASP A 257 -8.04 18.94 7.87
CA ASP A 257 -7.13 20.08 7.98
C ASP A 257 -6.38 20.35 6.66
N VAL A 258 -5.88 19.30 6.01
CA VAL A 258 -5.22 19.45 4.71
C VAL A 258 -6.21 19.90 3.63
N LYS A 259 -7.43 19.34 3.59
CA LYS A 259 -8.47 19.76 2.62
C LYS A 259 -8.86 21.23 2.79
N SER A 260 -8.93 21.72 4.03
CA SER A 260 -9.32 23.11 4.30
C SER A 260 -8.29 24.15 3.85
N LYS A 261 -7.06 23.72 3.53
CA LYS A 261 -5.93 24.57 3.10
C LYS A 261 -5.67 24.51 1.59
N LEU A 262 -6.53 23.83 0.84
CA LEU A 262 -6.47 23.74 -0.62
C LEU A 262 -7.25 24.84 -1.29
#